data_3e4e15a7f5bea64b84c0e5ce1a96377b
#
_entry.id   3e4e15a7f5bea64b84c0e5ce1a96377b
#
_cell.length_a   1.000
_cell.length_b   1.000
_cell.length_c   1.000
_cell.angle_alpha   90.00
_cell.angle_beta   90.00
_cell.angle_gamma   90.00
#
_symmetry.space_group_name_H-M   'P 1'
#
loop_
_entity.id
_entity.type
_entity.pdbx_description
1 polymer ?
#
loop_
_entity_poly.entity_id
_entity_poly.type
_entity_poly.pdbx_seq_one_letter_code
_entity_poly.pdbx_strand_id
1 'polypeptide(L)'
;KSRENARSAELLANGNGVRNTIMTSPFPIPKNGLEVIWNHILRYRGEELSFRSSSATPQVNGSYNQVVNQYDYFFAYSRRGTNLADIDNKIFYLKTDTIAPSSLAGTITLVHETLDQIRSPRLAWRYDAGSRRLRRSPNLAYETDLPNSSSLRSVDQKDMYNGAPNQYDWELKGKREIFVPYNAYKLHDADVQPDDVIRPQHINQELARYELHRVWVVEAKLRTGISHIYSRRVFYVDEDSWQILATEEYDGNDQLWRVS
;
A
#
# COMPACT_ATOMS: atom_id res chain seq x y z
N LYS A 1 17.78 -4.79 -20.63
CA LYS A 1 17.24 -5.58 -19.47
C LYS A 1 15.80 -5.16 -19.11
N SER A 2 15.49 -3.90 -18.75
CA SER A 2 14.12 -3.50 -18.34
C SER A 2 13.06 -3.79 -19.40
N ARG A 3 13.34 -3.48 -20.69
CA ARG A 3 12.41 -3.76 -21.80
C ARG A 3 12.22 -5.26 -22.05
N GLU A 4 13.26 -6.05 -21.88
CA GLU A 4 13.20 -7.52 -22.03
C GLU A 4 12.39 -8.12 -20.87
N ASN A 5 12.66 -7.69 -19.64
CA ASN A 5 11.91 -8.13 -18.45
C ASN A 5 10.42 -7.80 -18.57
N ALA A 6 10.06 -6.62 -19.06
CA ALA A 6 8.65 -6.25 -19.27
C ALA A 6 7.97 -7.10 -20.36
N ARG A 7 8.73 -7.52 -21.42
CA ARG A 7 8.19 -8.39 -22.49
C ARG A 7 7.96 -9.83 -22.04
N SER A 8 8.70 -10.30 -21.05
CA SER A 8 8.61 -11.66 -20.52
C SER A 8 7.69 -11.78 -19.29
N ALA A 9 7.21 -10.66 -18.77
CA ALA A 9 6.34 -10.64 -17.60
C ALA A 9 4.99 -11.32 -17.88
N GLU A 10 4.58 -12.20 -16.98
CA GLU A 10 3.32 -12.92 -17.07
C GLU A 10 2.61 -12.92 -15.70
N LEU A 11 1.29 -12.70 -15.73
CA LEU A 11 0.44 -12.90 -14.56
C LEU A 11 0.32 -14.39 -14.23
N LEU A 12 0.38 -14.72 -12.95
CA LEU A 12 0.08 -16.06 -12.47
C LEU A 12 -1.43 -16.31 -12.42
N ALA A 13 -1.81 -17.60 -12.35
CA ALA A 13 -3.20 -17.99 -12.21
C ALA A 13 -3.84 -17.28 -10.98
N ASN A 14 -5.09 -16.87 -11.10
CA ASN A 14 -5.85 -16.11 -10.10
C ASN A 14 -5.28 -14.71 -9.75
N GLY A 15 -4.25 -14.24 -10.48
CA GLY A 15 -3.69 -12.91 -10.28
C GLY A 15 -2.75 -12.74 -9.09
N ASN A 16 -2.45 -13.78 -8.34
CA ASN A 16 -1.66 -13.73 -7.10
C ASN A 16 -0.15 -13.73 -7.32
N GLY A 17 0.33 -13.18 -8.40
CA GLY A 17 1.75 -13.06 -8.63
C GLY A 17 2.07 -12.71 -10.08
N VAL A 18 3.33 -12.37 -10.27
CA VAL A 18 3.94 -12.10 -11.58
C VAL A 18 5.22 -12.91 -11.66
N ARG A 19 5.50 -13.48 -12.82
CA ARG A 19 6.74 -14.20 -13.07
C ARG A 19 7.52 -13.60 -14.24
N ASN A 20 8.77 -14.02 -14.39
CA ASN A 20 9.68 -13.63 -15.46
C ASN A 20 9.95 -12.12 -15.53
N THR A 21 9.88 -11.41 -14.40
CA THR A 21 10.10 -9.96 -14.33
C THR A 21 10.92 -9.58 -13.09
N ILE A 22 11.78 -8.59 -13.23
CA ILE A 22 12.59 -7.99 -12.17
C ILE A 22 12.99 -6.56 -12.56
N MET A 23 13.08 -5.66 -11.58
CA MET A 23 13.57 -4.28 -11.73
C MET A 23 12.81 -3.45 -12.78
N THR A 24 11.51 -3.71 -12.97
CA THR A 24 10.70 -3.00 -13.98
C THR A 24 9.23 -2.98 -13.56
N SER A 25 8.47 -2.02 -14.11
CA SER A 25 7.02 -2.13 -14.17
C SER A 25 6.68 -3.21 -15.19
N PRO A 26 6.05 -4.32 -14.77
CA PRO A 26 5.92 -5.50 -15.63
C PRO A 26 5.04 -5.28 -16.86
N PHE A 27 4.06 -4.38 -16.79
CA PHE A 27 3.05 -4.18 -17.82
C PHE A 27 3.00 -2.71 -18.29
N PRO A 28 3.97 -2.20 -19.07
CA PRO A 28 4.01 -0.78 -19.46
C PRO A 28 2.80 -0.36 -20.34
N ILE A 29 2.13 -1.30 -20.97
CA ILE A 29 0.86 -1.11 -21.69
C ILE A 29 -0.14 -2.11 -21.12
N PRO A 30 -0.77 -1.80 -19.97
CA PRO A 30 -1.66 -2.75 -19.30
C PRO A 30 -2.93 -3.00 -20.09
N LYS A 31 -3.38 -4.25 -20.11
CA LYS A 31 -4.56 -4.72 -20.83
C LYS A 31 -5.80 -4.84 -19.92
N ASN A 32 -5.58 -4.89 -18.64
CA ASN A 32 -6.64 -5.05 -17.63
C ASN A 32 -6.24 -4.36 -16.31
N GLY A 33 -7.20 -4.26 -15.39
CA GLY A 33 -6.99 -3.59 -14.11
C GLY A 33 -5.93 -4.29 -13.23
N LEU A 34 -5.85 -5.60 -13.30
CA LEU A 34 -4.88 -6.37 -12.51
C LEU A 34 -3.42 -6.06 -12.91
N GLU A 35 -3.15 -5.86 -14.20
CA GLU A 35 -1.82 -5.46 -14.68
C GLU A 35 -1.44 -4.06 -14.18
N VAL A 36 -2.39 -3.13 -14.09
CA VAL A 36 -2.15 -1.80 -13.51
C VAL A 36 -1.80 -1.90 -12.02
N ILE A 37 -2.52 -2.74 -11.27
CA ILE A 37 -2.26 -2.94 -9.83
C ILE A 37 -0.90 -3.60 -9.60
N TRP A 38 -0.50 -4.56 -10.42
CA TRP A 38 0.85 -5.14 -10.32
C TRP A 38 1.95 -4.14 -10.68
N ASN A 39 1.71 -3.21 -11.62
CA ASN A 39 2.65 -2.11 -11.85
C ASN A 39 2.79 -1.22 -10.61
N HIS A 40 1.68 -0.91 -9.92
CA HIS A 40 1.72 -0.19 -8.66
C HIS A 40 2.53 -0.94 -7.59
N ILE A 41 2.25 -2.22 -7.36
CA ILE A 41 2.94 -3.04 -6.35
C ILE A 41 4.45 -3.12 -6.63
N LEU A 42 4.85 -3.24 -7.90
CA LEU A 42 6.23 -3.46 -8.33
C LEU A 42 6.95 -2.19 -8.82
N ARG A 43 6.33 -1.01 -8.72
CA ARG A 43 6.97 0.24 -9.13
C ARG A 43 8.29 0.48 -8.39
N TYR A 44 9.20 1.18 -9.01
CA TYR A 44 10.48 1.52 -8.40
C TYR A 44 10.31 2.55 -7.27
N ARG A 45 10.79 2.23 -6.10
CA ARG A 45 10.78 3.09 -4.90
C ARG A 45 12.18 3.24 -4.28
N GLY A 46 13.23 2.93 -5.05
CA GLY A 46 14.60 2.81 -4.56
C GLY A 46 14.98 1.36 -4.29
N GLU A 47 16.21 1.17 -3.83
CA GLU A 47 16.72 -0.13 -3.37
C GLU A 47 16.53 -0.30 -1.87
N GLU A 48 16.67 0.79 -1.14
CA GLU A 48 16.43 0.91 0.30
C GLU A 48 15.71 2.21 0.59
N LEU A 49 14.86 2.21 1.60
CA LEU A 49 14.12 3.39 2.03
C LEU A 49 13.94 3.35 3.55
N SER A 50 14.40 4.39 4.22
CA SER A 50 14.24 4.56 5.66
C SER A 50 13.58 5.89 5.96
N PHE A 51 12.48 5.87 6.70
CA PHE A 51 11.77 7.09 7.07
C PHE A 51 10.98 6.91 8.37
N ARG A 52 10.70 8.04 9.00
CA ARG A 52 9.82 8.11 10.17
C ARG A 52 8.47 8.70 9.76
N SER A 53 7.39 8.10 10.24
CA SER A 53 6.03 8.58 9.98
C SER A 53 5.24 8.65 11.26
N SER A 54 4.47 9.71 11.39
CA SER A 54 3.46 9.89 12.43
C SER A 54 2.08 9.65 11.84
N SER A 55 1.30 8.76 12.46
CA SER A 55 -0.10 8.53 12.12
C SER A 55 -0.97 9.06 13.23
N ALA A 56 -1.91 9.92 12.90
CA ALA A 56 -2.89 10.45 13.84
C ALA A 56 -4.29 9.93 13.49
N THR A 57 -4.99 9.37 14.49
CA THR A 57 -6.35 8.86 14.32
C THR A 57 -7.31 9.82 15.05
N PRO A 58 -8.04 10.69 14.32
CA PRO A 58 -8.95 11.65 14.93
C PRO A 58 -10.14 10.95 15.59
N GLN A 59 -10.63 11.53 16.67
CA GLN A 59 -11.79 11.11 17.42
C GLN A 59 -12.93 12.12 17.27
N VAL A 60 -14.16 11.70 17.51
CA VAL A 60 -15.36 12.56 17.37
C VAL A 60 -15.29 13.83 18.24
N ASN A 61 -14.62 13.76 19.39
CA ASN A 61 -14.46 14.88 20.32
C ASN A 61 -13.33 15.85 19.93
N GLY A 62 -12.68 15.64 18.77
CA GLY A 62 -11.57 16.47 18.29
C GLY A 62 -10.18 16.07 18.81
N SER A 63 -10.10 15.12 19.76
CA SER A 63 -8.80 14.55 20.14
C SER A 63 -8.30 13.57 19.06
N TYR A 64 -7.04 13.15 19.13
CA TYR A 64 -6.50 12.10 18.28
C TYR A 64 -5.50 11.21 19.01
N ASN A 65 -5.44 9.97 18.60
CA ASN A 65 -4.39 9.05 19.01
C ASN A 65 -3.26 9.11 17.97
N GLN A 66 -2.03 9.30 18.44
CA GLN A 66 -0.85 9.40 17.60
C GLN A 66 0.07 8.20 17.80
N VAL A 67 0.54 7.63 16.70
CA VAL A 67 1.56 6.58 16.69
C VAL A 67 2.70 6.98 15.78
N VAL A 68 3.92 6.94 16.29
CA VAL A 68 5.13 7.24 15.51
C VAL A 68 5.88 5.94 15.26
N ASN A 69 6.15 5.69 13.99
CA ASN A 69 6.89 4.51 13.55
C ASN A 69 8.11 4.90 12.72
N GLN A 70 9.19 4.12 12.87
CA GLN A 70 10.30 4.06 11.95
C GLN A 70 10.05 2.91 10.96
N TYR A 71 10.21 3.17 9.69
CA TYR A 71 10.08 2.19 8.61
C TYR A 71 11.40 2.02 7.90
N ASP A 72 11.86 0.78 7.78
CA ASP A 72 13.04 0.40 7.03
C ASP A 72 12.65 -0.64 5.98
N TYR A 73 12.76 -0.25 4.71
CA TYR A 73 12.51 -1.10 3.56
C TYR A 73 13.81 -1.53 2.90
N PHE A 74 13.86 -2.79 2.49
CA PHE A 74 14.84 -3.32 1.56
C PHE A 74 14.09 -3.93 0.37
N PHE A 75 14.21 -3.30 -0.81
CA PHE A 75 13.50 -3.71 -2.01
C PHE A 75 14.34 -4.70 -2.82
N ALA A 76 14.24 -5.99 -2.52
CA ALA A 76 14.97 -7.04 -3.22
C ALA A 76 14.69 -7.04 -4.73
N TYR A 77 13.42 -6.84 -5.11
CA TYR A 77 12.98 -6.77 -6.52
C TYR A 77 13.63 -5.62 -7.31
N SER A 78 13.92 -4.50 -6.67
CA SER A 78 14.42 -3.27 -7.30
C SER A 78 15.95 -3.13 -7.24
N ARG A 79 16.67 -4.06 -6.61
CA ARG A 79 18.11 -3.96 -6.38
C ARG A 79 18.90 -4.16 -7.67
N ARG A 80 19.80 -3.24 -7.97
CA ARG A 80 20.68 -3.31 -9.14
C ARG A 80 21.62 -4.52 -9.08
N GLY A 81 21.83 -5.14 -10.23
CA GLY A 81 22.71 -6.30 -10.34
C GLY A 81 22.12 -7.63 -9.88
N THR A 82 20.91 -7.62 -9.32
CA THR A 82 20.20 -8.83 -8.91
C THR A 82 19.50 -9.51 -10.08
N ASN A 83 19.27 -10.81 -9.99
CA ASN A 83 18.42 -11.58 -10.88
C ASN A 83 17.27 -12.26 -10.11
N LEU A 84 16.33 -12.90 -10.83
CA LEU A 84 15.17 -13.53 -10.19
C LEU A 84 15.50 -14.63 -9.19
N ALA A 85 16.61 -15.34 -9.38
CA ALA A 85 17.03 -16.39 -8.44
C ALA A 85 17.52 -15.78 -7.12
N ASP A 86 18.18 -14.63 -7.19
CA ASP A 86 18.79 -13.98 -6.01
C ASP A 86 17.74 -13.42 -5.05
N ILE A 87 16.56 -13.02 -5.55
CA ILE A 87 15.50 -12.43 -4.73
C ILE A 87 14.68 -13.45 -3.94
N ASP A 88 14.85 -14.74 -4.21
CA ASP A 88 14.10 -15.83 -3.56
C ASP A 88 12.61 -15.51 -3.38
N ASN A 89 11.96 -15.12 -4.47
CA ASN A 89 10.53 -14.77 -4.48
C ASN A 89 10.16 -13.56 -3.59
N LYS A 90 11.10 -12.70 -3.19
CA LYS A 90 10.80 -11.53 -2.34
C LYS A 90 10.75 -10.26 -3.16
N ILE A 91 9.67 -9.48 -2.97
CA ILE A 91 9.56 -8.11 -3.49
C ILE A 91 10.37 -7.19 -2.58
N PHE A 92 10.05 -7.22 -1.29
CA PHE A 92 10.72 -6.42 -0.27
C PHE A 92 10.67 -7.07 1.11
N TYR A 93 11.56 -6.59 1.97
CA TYR A 93 11.52 -6.76 3.41
C TYR A 93 11.16 -5.42 4.03
N LEU A 94 10.27 -5.44 5.02
CA LEU A 94 9.89 -4.25 5.76
C LEU A 94 10.01 -4.51 7.24
N LYS A 95 10.82 -3.70 7.92
CA LYS A 95 10.84 -3.60 9.37
C LYS A 95 10.12 -2.32 9.79
N THR A 96 9.25 -2.42 10.77
CA THR A 96 8.56 -1.28 11.38
C THR A 96 8.84 -1.31 12.87
N ASP A 97 9.47 -0.26 13.39
CA ASP A 97 9.68 -0.05 14.82
C ASP A 97 8.71 1.01 15.33
N THR A 98 7.89 0.70 16.32
CA THR A 98 7.05 1.69 16.98
C THR A 98 7.87 2.47 18.00
N ILE A 99 7.93 3.79 17.83
CA ILE A 99 8.74 4.71 18.64
C ILE A 99 7.89 5.37 19.74
N ALA A 100 6.66 5.74 19.41
CA ALA A 100 5.70 6.38 20.32
C ALA A 100 4.28 5.88 20.02
N PRO A 101 3.38 5.92 21.04
CA PRO A 101 3.58 6.32 22.42
C PRO A 101 4.41 5.31 23.22
N SER A 102 4.83 5.67 24.44
CA SER A 102 5.67 4.82 25.30
C SER A 102 5.05 3.45 25.61
N SER A 103 3.73 3.36 25.65
CA SER A 103 3.00 2.10 25.85
C SER A 103 3.16 1.09 24.72
N LEU A 104 3.55 1.54 23.50
CA LEU A 104 3.74 0.73 22.32
C LEU A 104 5.21 0.69 21.86
N ALA A 105 6.05 1.58 22.40
CA ALA A 105 7.44 1.73 21.99
C ALA A 105 8.23 0.42 22.14
N GLY A 106 9.08 0.13 21.14
CA GLY A 106 9.85 -1.10 21.06
C GLY A 106 9.09 -2.29 20.45
N THR A 107 7.81 -2.10 20.08
CA THR A 107 7.09 -3.11 19.27
C THR A 107 7.64 -3.11 17.86
N ILE A 108 8.06 -4.29 17.37
CA ILE A 108 8.66 -4.45 16.04
C ILE A 108 7.80 -5.37 15.19
N THR A 109 7.57 -4.98 13.94
CA THR A 109 6.95 -5.83 12.94
C THR A 109 7.92 -6.05 11.78
N LEU A 110 8.07 -7.30 11.34
CA LEU A 110 8.85 -7.67 10.15
C LEU A 110 7.91 -8.32 9.15
N VAL A 111 7.94 -7.84 7.90
CA VAL A 111 7.15 -8.38 6.78
C VAL A 111 8.09 -8.78 5.65
N HIS A 112 7.90 -9.98 5.11
CA HIS A 112 8.48 -10.43 3.85
C HIS A 112 7.38 -10.50 2.80
N GLU A 113 7.38 -9.57 1.86
CA GLU A 113 6.41 -9.55 0.77
C GLU A 113 6.90 -10.38 -0.41
N THR A 114 5.98 -11.11 -1.04
CA THR A 114 6.33 -12.11 -2.06
C THR A 114 5.79 -11.76 -3.45
N LEU A 115 6.57 -12.09 -4.49
CA LEU A 115 6.23 -11.87 -5.89
C LEU A 115 5.23 -12.91 -6.41
N ASP A 116 5.45 -14.18 -6.08
CA ASP A 116 4.54 -15.30 -6.33
C ASP A 116 3.92 -15.73 -5.01
N GLN A 117 2.72 -15.22 -4.74
CA GLN A 117 1.97 -15.48 -3.50
C GLN A 117 1.36 -16.89 -3.47
N ILE A 118 1.26 -17.57 -4.63
CA ILE A 118 0.81 -18.96 -4.73
C ILE A 118 1.90 -19.90 -4.23
N ARG A 119 3.15 -19.66 -4.64
CA ARG A 119 4.32 -20.40 -4.19
C ARG A 119 4.60 -20.19 -2.70
N SER A 120 4.50 -18.96 -2.25
CA SER A 120 4.77 -18.59 -0.86
C SER A 120 4.02 -17.32 -0.50
N PRO A 121 3.01 -17.40 0.39
CA PRO A 121 2.28 -16.21 0.82
C PRO A 121 3.19 -15.28 1.64
N ARG A 122 2.73 -14.05 1.83
CA ARG A 122 3.36 -13.08 2.74
C ARG A 122 3.68 -13.72 4.09
N LEU A 123 4.86 -13.41 4.62
CA LEU A 123 5.26 -13.80 5.96
C LEU A 123 5.37 -12.55 6.83
N ALA A 124 4.84 -12.63 8.05
CA ALA A 124 4.94 -11.55 9.00
C ALA A 124 5.22 -12.06 10.42
N TRP A 125 6.01 -11.29 11.14
CA TRP A 125 6.32 -11.52 12.56
C TRP A 125 6.14 -10.23 13.33
N ARG A 126 5.69 -10.36 14.57
CA ARG A 126 5.57 -9.24 15.50
C ARG A 126 6.25 -9.59 16.82
N TYR A 127 7.17 -8.74 17.23
CA TYR A 127 7.68 -8.69 18.59
C TYR A 127 6.88 -7.67 19.38
N ASP A 128 6.29 -8.11 20.47
CA ASP A 128 5.54 -7.26 21.38
C ASP A 128 6.42 -6.89 22.58
N ALA A 129 6.71 -5.61 22.75
CA ALA A 129 7.63 -5.12 23.78
C ALA A 129 7.09 -5.29 25.21
N GLY A 130 5.77 -5.16 25.38
CA GLY A 130 5.12 -5.30 26.69
C GLY A 130 5.19 -6.73 27.21
N SER A 131 4.85 -7.71 26.39
CA SER A 131 4.90 -9.13 26.77
C SER A 131 6.26 -9.78 26.51
N ARG A 132 7.19 -9.11 25.82
CA ARG A 132 8.50 -9.61 25.36
C ARG A 132 8.41 -10.89 24.53
N ARG A 133 7.34 -11.03 23.75
CA ARG A 133 7.08 -12.23 22.94
C ARG A 133 7.19 -11.94 21.44
N LEU A 134 7.90 -12.83 20.76
CA LEU A 134 7.88 -12.91 19.32
C LEU A 134 6.77 -13.88 18.87
N ARG A 135 5.93 -13.44 17.96
CA ARG A 135 4.89 -14.28 17.36
C ARG A 135 4.98 -14.18 15.85
N ARG A 136 4.81 -15.30 15.17
CA ARG A 136 4.42 -15.28 13.77
C ARG A 136 3.01 -14.72 13.71
N SER A 137 2.77 -13.76 12.82
CA SER A 137 1.48 -13.10 12.67
C SER A 137 0.83 -13.55 11.35
N PRO A 138 0.24 -14.76 11.29
CA PRO A 138 -0.46 -15.23 10.10
C PRO A 138 -1.65 -14.32 9.77
N ASN A 139 -2.15 -13.60 10.77
CA ASN A 139 -3.31 -12.70 10.69
C ASN A 139 -2.93 -11.24 10.37
N LEU A 140 -1.76 -10.96 9.84
CA LEU A 140 -1.61 -9.81 8.96
C LEU A 140 -2.16 -10.19 7.57
N ALA A 141 -3.28 -10.95 7.62
CA ALA A 141 -4.15 -11.13 6.47
C ALA A 141 -4.55 -9.75 5.97
N TYR A 142 -4.64 -9.61 4.67
CA TYR A 142 -4.82 -8.33 4.01
C TYR A 142 -6.13 -7.62 4.43
N GLU A 143 -7.14 -8.39 4.82
CA GLU A 143 -8.47 -7.93 5.23
C GLU A 143 -8.57 -7.52 6.71
N THR A 144 -7.55 -7.77 7.52
CA THR A 144 -7.59 -7.42 8.95
C THR A 144 -7.35 -5.95 9.19
N ASP A 145 -7.85 -5.45 10.31
CA ASP A 145 -7.57 -4.09 10.75
C ASP A 145 -6.07 -3.85 10.90
N LEU A 146 -5.61 -2.74 10.38
CA LEU A 146 -4.24 -2.30 10.61
C LEU A 146 -4.08 -1.99 12.11
N PRO A 147 -3.10 -2.60 12.80
CA PRO A 147 -2.87 -2.33 14.21
C PRO A 147 -2.75 -0.84 14.51
N ASN A 148 -3.41 -0.40 15.57
CA ASN A 148 -3.43 0.99 16.05
C ASN A 148 -4.08 2.01 15.09
N SER A 149 -4.91 1.57 14.15
CA SER A 149 -5.67 2.45 13.26
C SER A 149 -7.10 2.72 13.73
N SER A 150 -7.51 2.20 14.88
CA SER A 150 -8.89 2.25 15.40
C SER A 150 -9.92 1.74 14.36
N SER A 151 -9.58 0.67 13.65
CA SER A 151 -10.37 0.07 12.58
C SER A 151 -10.68 1.01 11.40
N LEU A 152 -9.92 2.11 11.27
CA LEU A 152 -10.09 3.02 10.14
C LEU A 152 -9.37 2.53 8.87
N ARG A 153 -8.45 1.58 8.98
CA ARG A 153 -7.67 1.05 7.86
C ARG A 153 -7.48 -0.44 7.97
N SER A 154 -7.53 -1.13 6.84
CA SER A 154 -7.12 -2.52 6.71
C SER A 154 -5.62 -2.62 6.36
N VAL A 155 -5.03 -3.80 6.59
CA VAL A 155 -3.60 -4.06 6.33
C VAL A 155 -3.27 -3.88 4.84
N ASP A 156 -4.19 -4.22 3.95
CA ASP A 156 -4.01 -4.10 2.51
C ASP A 156 -4.05 -2.65 1.98
N GLN A 157 -4.49 -1.68 2.79
CA GLN A 157 -4.43 -0.25 2.45
C GLN A 157 -3.03 0.37 2.65
N LYS A 158 -2.04 -0.42 3.04
CA LYS A 158 -0.67 0.09 3.07
C LYS A 158 -0.24 0.49 1.66
N ASP A 159 0.39 1.67 1.53
CA ASP A 159 0.80 2.22 0.23
C ASP A 159 -0.38 2.32 -0.76
N MET A 160 -1.55 2.68 -0.27
CA MET A 160 -2.86 2.74 -0.94
C MET A 160 -3.43 1.36 -1.32
N TYR A 161 -2.61 0.43 -1.79
CA TYR A 161 -2.95 -0.98 -1.99
C TYR A 161 -1.71 -1.87 -1.94
N ASN A 162 -1.72 -2.82 -1.02
CA ASN A 162 -0.72 -3.89 -0.93
C ASN A 162 -1.40 -5.17 -0.42
N GLY A 163 -2.41 -5.60 -1.13
CA GLY A 163 -3.26 -6.75 -0.81
C GLY A 163 -2.96 -7.98 -1.65
N ALA A 164 -3.79 -9.02 -1.47
CA ALA A 164 -3.84 -10.19 -2.33
C ALA A 164 -4.80 -9.92 -3.51
N PRO A 165 -4.29 -9.75 -4.74
CA PRO A 165 -5.15 -9.34 -5.86
C PRO A 165 -6.26 -10.33 -6.23
N ASN A 166 -6.14 -11.60 -5.81
CA ASN A 166 -7.14 -12.64 -6.06
C ASN A 166 -8.46 -12.46 -5.30
N GLN A 167 -8.53 -11.54 -4.35
CA GLN A 167 -9.75 -11.26 -3.60
C GLN A 167 -10.77 -10.47 -4.42
N TYR A 168 -10.33 -9.81 -5.48
CA TYR A 168 -11.16 -8.92 -6.30
C TYR A 168 -11.17 -9.35 -7.76
N ASP A 169 -12.25 -9.01 -8.44
CA ASP A 169 -12.31 -8.94 -9.90
C ASP A 169 -11.95 -7.52 -10.32
N TRP A 170 -10.97 -7.41 -11.22
CA TRP A 170 -10.33 -6.16 -11.60
C TRP A 170 -10.75 -5.72 -13.00
N GLU A 171 -11.32 -4.54 -13.10
CA GLU A 171 -11.74 -3.94 -14.36
C GLU A 171 -10.94 -2.66 -14.65
N LEU A 172 -10.38 -2.55 -15.86
CA LEU A 172 -9.75 -1.32 -16.34
C LEU A 172 -10.80 -0.44 -17.00
N LYS A 173 -11.13 0.70 -16.39
CA LYS A 173 -12.11 1.67 -16.91
C LYS A 173 -11.52 2.65 -17.93
N GLY A 174 -10.21 2.58 -18.19
CA GLY A 174 -9.49 3.48 -19.08
C GLY A 174 -8.73 4.57 -18.35
N LYS A 175 -8.44 5.68 -19.05
CA LYS A 175 -7.72 6.82 -18.50
C LYS A 175 -8.65 8.02 -18.31
N ARG A 176 -8.33 8.86 -17.32
CA ARG A 176 -8.98 10.15 -17.09
C ARG A 176 -7.96 11.20 -16.65
N GLU A 177 -8.25 12.45 -16.91
CA GLU A 177 -7.55 13.59 -16.33
C GLU A 177 -8.36 14.08 -15.13
N ILE A 178 -7.73 14.08 -13.96
CA ILE A 178 -8.34 14.51 -12.71
C ILE A 178 -7.33 15.30 -11.86
N PHE A 179 -7.84 16.17 -11.00
CA PHE A 179 -7.01 16.80 -9.98
C PHE A 179 -6.76 15.79 -8.85
N VAL A 180 -5.51 15.57 -8.53
CA VAL A 180 -5.06 14.65 -7.49
C VAL A 180 -4.10 15.34 -6.52
N PRO A 181 -4.02 14.90 -5.24
CA PRO A 181 -2.99 15.39 -4.34
C PRO A 181 -1.61 15.04 -4.91
N TYR A 182 -0.80 16.06 -5.18
CA TYR A 182 0.53 15.87 -5.75
C TYR A 182 1.47 17.00 -5.34
N ASN A 183 2.74 16.67 -5.08
CA ASN A 183 3.75 17.64 -4.64
C ASN A 183 3.29 18.51 -3.43
N ALA A 184 2.56 17.93 -2.50
CA ALA A 184 2.03 18.63 -1.32
C ALA A 184 3.13 18.82 -0.24
N TYR A 185 4.22 19.52 -0.61
CA TYR A 185 5.42 19.68 0.23
C TYR A 185 5.15 20.35 1.57
N LYS A 186 4.14 21.23 1.66
CA LYS A 186 3.74 21.85 2.93
C LYS A 186 3.32 20.83 4.00
N LEU A 187 2.76 19.69 3.60
CA LEU A 187 2.39 18.59 4.53
C LEU A 187 3.61 17.88 5.12
N HIS A 188 4.78 18.02 4.51
CA HIS A 188 6.04 17.42 4.94
C HIS A 188 7.00 18.43 5.58
N ASP A 189 6.56 19.67 5.77
CA ASP A 189 7.35 20.68 6.43
C ASP A 189 7.62 20.27 7.88
N ALA A 190 8.87 20.41 8.33
CA ALA A 190 9.29 20.01 9.67
C ALA A 190 8.61 20.82 10.79
N ASP A 191 8.16 22.03 10.48
CA ASP A 191 7.48 22.92 11.44
C ASP A 191 5.98 22.63 11.56
N VAL A 192 5.39 21.86 10.64
CA VAL A 192 3.96 21.50 10.66
C VAL A 192 3.69 20.44 11.72
N GLN A 193 2.80 20.77 12.65
CA GLN A 193 2.37 19.87 13.71
C GLN A 193 1.06 19.14 13.33
N PRO A 194 0.75 18.00 13.96
CA PRO A 194 -0.51 17.29 13.70
C PRO A 194 -1.76 18.19 13.83
N ASP A 195 -1.77 19.12 14.78
CA ASP A 195 -2.87 20.07 14.99
C ASP A 195 -3.06 21.05 13.83
N ASP A 196 -2.01 21.31 13.04
CA ASP A 196 -2.09 22.15 11.84
C ASP A 196 -2.75 21.40 10.70
N VAL A 197 -2.58 20.08 10.64
CA VAL A 197 -3.06 19.20 9.57
C VAL A 197 -4.49 18.73 9.84
N ILE A 198 -4.79 18.33 11.09
CA ILE A 198 -6.06 17.69 11.44
C ILE A 198 -7.16 18.74 11.52
N ARG A 199 -8.25 18.54 10.79
CA ARG A 199 -9.48 19.34 10.83
C ARG A 199 -10.68 18.40 10.95
N PRO A 200 -11.85 18.88 11.41
CA PRO A 200 -13.07 18.08 11.39
C PRO A 200 -13.38 17.57 10.00
N GLN A 201 -13.50 16.24 9.83
CA GLN A 201 -13.87 15.52 8.61
C GLN A 201 -12.81 15.51 7.49
N HIS A 202 -11.81 16.35 7.48
CA HIS A 202 -10.78 16.41 6.43
C HIS A 202 -9.46 16.98 6.97
N ILE A 203 -8.41 16.90 6.17
CA ILE A 203 -7.15 17.59 6.44
C ILE A 203 -7.26 19.09 6.12
N ASN A 204 -6.36 19.89 6.68
CA ASN A 204 -6.24 21.31 6.35
C ASN A 204 -5.87 21.48 4.88
N GLN A 205 -6.81 21.99 4.08
CA GLN A 205 -6.65 22.13 2.63
C GLN A 205 -5.61 23.21 2.24
N GLU A 206 -5.29 24.15 3.12
CA GLU A 206 -4.23 25.14 2.89
C GLU A 206 -2.82 24.53 2.82
N LEU A 207 -2.66 23.33 3.37
CA LEU A 207 -1.43 22.55 3.30
C LEU A 207 -1.41 21.57 2.12
N ALA A 208 -2.58 21.29 1.54
CA ALA A 208 -2.70 20.40 0.40
C ALA A 208 -2.36 21.13 -0.92
N ARG A 209 -1.89 20.37 -1.89
CA ARG A 209 -1.68 20.84 -3.25
C ARG A 209 -2.23 19.82 -4.22
N TYR A 210 -2.88 20.29 -5.27
CA TYR A 210 -3.48 19.42 -6.29
C TYR A 210 -2.91 19.79 -7.66
N GLU A 211 -2.65 18.75 -8.47
CA GLU A 211 -2.21 18.90 -9.85
C GLU A 211 -3.11 18.09 -10.77
N LEU A 212 -3.26 18.54 -12.02
CA LEU A 212 -3.99 17.80 -13.04
C LEU A 212 -3.08 16.70 -13.57
N HIS A 213 -3.48 15.43 -13.32
CA HIS A 213 -2.76 14.25 -13.80
C HIS A 213 -3.67 13.36 -14.64
N ARG A 214 -3.07 12.66 -15.60
CA ARG A 214 -3.73 11.59 -16.31
C ARG A 214 -3.50 10.28 -15.56
N VAL A 215 -4.59 9.64 -15.17
CA VAL A 215 -4.59 8.44 -14.35
C VAL A 215 -5.27 7.28 -15.03
N TRP A 216 -4.81 6.07 -14.78
CA TRP A 216 -5.56 4.85 -15.01
C TRP A 216 -6.64 4.71 -13.94
N VAL A 217 -7.87 4.45 -14.35
CA VAL A 217 -8.98 4.17 -13.44
C VAL A 217 -9.23 2.68 -13.41
N VAL A 218 -9.07 2.09 -12.23
CA VAL A 218 -9.21 0.65 -12.01
C VAL A 218 -10.29 0.40 -10.96
N GLU A 219 -11.30 -0.37 -11.31
CA GLU A 219 -12.34 -0.81 -10.38
C GLU A 219 -12.04 -2.24 -9.91
N ALA A 220 -12.19 -2.45 -8.61
CA ALA A 220 -12.05 -3.74 -7.95
C ALA A 220 -13.36 -4.11 -7.25
N LYS A 221 -13.97 -5.21 -7.64
CA LYS A 221 -15.18 -5.76 -7.01
C LYS A 221 -14.82 -7.01 -6.22
N LEU A 222 -15.24 -7.05 -4.96
CA LEU A 222 -14.98 -8.19 -4.10
C LEU A 222 -15.64 -9.44 -4.67
N ARG A 223 -14.87 -10.53 -4.75
CA ARG A 223 -15.39 -11.80 -5.27
C ARG A 223 -16.38 -12.44 -4.31
N THR A 224 -17.36 -13.14 -4.87
CA THR A 224 -18.32 -13.92 -4.10
C THR A 224 -17.61 -14.93 -3.18
N GLY A 225 -18.03 -14.96 -1.92
CA GLY A 225 -17.46 -15.88 -0.91
C GLY A 225 -16.21 -15.36 -0.21
N ILE A 226 -15.69 -14.19 -0.61
CA ILE A 226 -14.61 -13.49 0.10
C ILE A 226 -15.22 -12.46 1.05
N SER A 227 -14.64 -12.32 2.24
CA SER A 227 -15.04 -11.32 3.23
C SER A 227 -14.03 -10.19 3.29
N HIS A 228 -14.49 -8.96 3.13
CA HIS A 228 -13.73 -7.75 3.32
C HIS A 228 -14.67 -6.61 3.74
N ILE A 229 -14.14 -5.58 4.41
CA ILE A 229 -14.93 -4.40 4.80
C ILE A 229 -15.38 -3.56 3.59
N TYR A 230 -14.68 -3.67 2.47
CA TYR A 230 -14.99 -2.97 1.22
C TYR A 230 -15.51 -3.96 0.17
N SER A 231 -16.76 -3.74 -0.29
CA SER A 231 -17.36 -4.53 -1.38
C SER A 231 -16.79 -4.15 -2.74
N ARG A 232 -16.42 -2.88 -2.90
CA ARG A 232 -15.87 -2.30 -4.12
C ARG A 232 -14.86 -1.20 -3.79
N ARG A 233 -13.86 -1.06 -4.66
CA ARG A 233 -12.88 0.03 -4.61
C ARG A 233 -12.65 0.58 -6.01
N VAL A 234 -12.34 1.88 -6.10
CA VAL A 234 -11.86 2.50 -7.33
C VAL A 234 -10.49 3.12 -7.05
N PHE A 235 -9.52 2.78 -7.88
CA PHE A 235 -8.15 3.26 -7.77
C PHE A 235 -7.82 4.20 -8.92
N TYR A 236 -7.20 5.33 -8.60
CA TYR A 236 -6.72 6.32 -9.55
C TYR A 236 -5.19 6.25 -9.54
N VAL A 237 -4.64 5.59 -10.56
CA VAL A 237 -3.21 5.25 -10.65
C VAL A 237 -2.54 6.17 -11.64
N ASP A 238 -1.53 6.91 -11.20
CA ASP A 238 -0.76 7.80 -12.07
C ASP A 238 -0.10 7.04 -13.22
N GLU A 239 -0.21 7.56 -14.44
CA GLU A 239 0.31 6.83 -15.61
C GLU A 239 1.83 6.84 -15.70
N ASP A 240 2.50 7.81 -15.09
CA ASP A 240 3.94 7.97 -15.16
C ASP A 240 4.66 7.22 -14.03
N SER A 241 4.19 7.37 -12.81
CA SER A 241 4.84 6.80 -11.61
C SER A 241 4.28 5.46 -11.17
N TRP A 242 3.10 5.06 -11.64
CA TRP A 242 2.30 3.91 -11.16
C TRP A 242 1.90 4.05 -9.69
N GLN A 243 2.01 5.23 -9.09
CA GLN A 243 1.50 5.49 -7.75
C GLN A 243 -0.02 5.58 -7.79
N ILE A 244 -0.71 4.94 -6.85
CA ILE A 244 -2.12 5.22 -6.59
C ILE A 244 -2.18 6.59 -5.90
N LEU A 245 -2.88 7.54 -6.48
CA LEU A 245 -2.97 8.93 -6.02
C LEU A 245 -4.26 9.21 -5.25
N ALA A 246 -5.29 8.42 -5.50
CA ALA A 246 -6.54 8.46 -4.75
C ALA A 246 -7.24 7.11 -4.82
N THR A 247 -8.08 6.81 -3.83
CA THR A 247 -8.97 5.64 -3.82
C THR A 247 -10.36 6.04 -3.35
N GLU A 248 -11.36 5.38 -3.88
CA GLU A 248 -12.72 5.37 -3.35
C GLU A 248 -13.01 3.96 -2.81
N GLU A 249 -13.55 3.89 -1.59
CA GLU A 249 -13.84 2.64 -0.91
C GLU A 249 -15.33 2.59 -0.54
N TYR A 250 -15.99 1.54 -0.99
CA TYR A 250 -17.44 1.34 -0.88
C TYR A 250 -17.75 0.23 0.12
N ASP A 251 -18.78 0.43 0.92
CA ASP A 251 -19.25 -0.53 1.93
C ASP A 251 -19.97 -1.73 1.33
N GLY A 252 -20.50 -2.62 2.18
CA GLY A 252 -21.26 -3.80 1.76
C GLY A 252 -22.58 -3.50 1.02
N ASN A 253 -23.07 -2.26 1.10
CA ASN A 253 -24.28 -1.78 0.40
C ASN A 253 -23.95 -0.99 -0.87
N ASP A 254 -22.66 -1.00 -1.29
CA ASP A 254 -22.12 -0.21 -2.41
C ASP A 254 -22.29 1.30 -2.24
N GLN A 255 -22.30 1.78 -0.98
CA GLN A 255 -22.29 3.20 -0.67
C GLN A 255 -20.84 3.68 -0.48
N LEU A 256 -20.51 4.84 -1.07
CA LEU A 256 -19.20 5.46 -0.87
C LEU A 256 -19.01 5.73 0.62
N TRP A 257 -18.03 5.07 1.21
CA TRP A 257 -17.75 5.17 2.63
C TRP A 257 -16.52 6.00 2.94
N ARG A 258 -15.44 5.81 2.16
CA ARG A 258 -14.15 6.49 2.37
C ARG A 258 -13.53 6.92 1.06
N VAL A 259 -12.72 7.97 1.15
CA VAL A 259 -11.80 8.42 0.10
C VAL A 259 -10.42 8.55 0.75
N SER A 260 -9.39 7.97 0.13
CA SER A 260 -8.01 7.99 0.62
C SER A 260 -7.07 8.59 -0.41
#